data_72ca7ee4f8a3b6439dd745d25d096df7
#
_entry.id   72ca7ee4f8a3b6439dd745d25d096df7
#
_cell.length_a   1.000
_cell.length_b   1.000
_cell.length_c   1.000
_cell.angle_alpha   90.00
_cell.angle_beta   90.00
_cell.angle_gamma   90.00
#
_symmetry.space_group_name_H-M   'P 1'
#
loop_
_entity.id
_entity.type
_entity.pdbx_description
1 polymer ?
#
loop_
_entity_poly.entity_id
_entity_poly.type
_entity_poly.pdbx_seq_one_letter_code
_entity_poly.pdbx_strand_id
1 'polypeptide(L)'
;MSERYCILCVDDDVSGLEARAAVLEEEGYSVIAVSCPLRALEYDVSQFHLAILDFDMPALNGFQLLLRLRAAHASFPMVLLSGMSRDLPNDMRIMFSSCHDKGEPIPILLNTIRSFLTLSPDPLECRITGNG
;
A
#
# COMPACT_ATOMS: atom_id res chain seq x y z
N MET A 1 19.31 -16.06 0.70
CA MET A 1 18.76 -14.72 0.84
C MET A 1 17.26 -14.77 1.09
N SER A 2 16.80 -14.12 2.12
CA SER A 2 15.39 -14.16 2.43
C SER A 2 14.62 -13.18 1.55
N GLU A 3 13.40 -13.54 1.22
CA GLU A 3 12.51 -12.65 0.51
C GLU A 3 11.86 -11.69 1.49
N ARG A 4 11.47 -10.54 0.97
CA ARG A 4 10.81 -9.50 1.77
C ARG A 4 9.41 -9.28 1.23
N TYR A 5 8.52 -8.87 2.12
CA TYR A 5 7.25 -8.35 1.65
C TYR A 5 7.48 -7.07 0.89
N CYS A 6 6.82 -6.94 -0.26
CA CYS A 6 6.95 -5.77 -1.13
C CYS A 6 5.73 -4.88 -0.99
N ILE A 7 5.97 -3.62 -0.67
CA ILE A 7 4.91 -2.63 -0.46
C ILE A 7 4.97 -1.59 -1.57
N LEU A 8 3.83 -1.37 -2.21
CA LEU A 8 3.69 -0.29 -3.18
C LEU A 8 3.24 0.97 -2.43
N CYS A 9 4.00 2.05 -2.54
CA CYS A 9 3.62 3.34 -1.97
C CYS A 9 3.40 4.35 -3.08
N VAL A 10 2.22 4.95 -3.14
CA VAL A 10 1.89 5.94 -4.16
C VAL A 10 1.45 7.23 -3.50
N ASP A 11 2.18 8.32 -3.76
CA ASP A 11 1.92 9.63 -3.17
C ASP A 11 2.62 10.68 -4.03
N ASP A 12 1.90 11.71 -4.46
CA ASP A 12 2.48 12.74 -5.29
C ASP A 12 3.36 13.72 -4.50
N ASP A 13 3.31 13.69 -3.17
CA ASP A 13 4.24 14.43 -2.32
C ASP A 13 5.52 13.62 -2.18
N VAL A 14 6.52 13.97 -2.99
CA VAL A 14 7.76 13.21 -3.08
C VAL A 14 8.49 13.13 -1.74
N SER A 15 8.56 14.24 -1.00
CA SER A 15 9.25 14.26 0.30
C SER A 15 8.61 13.30 1.29
N GLY A 16 7.27 13.34 1.40
CA GLY A 16 6.55 12.45 2.29
C GLY A 16 6.67 11.00 1.86
N LEU A 17 6.64 10.78 0.56
CA LEU A 17 6.78 9.43 -0.01
C LEU A 17 8.14 8.83 0.32
N GLU A 18 9.21 9.61 0.12
CA GLU A 18 10.57 9.15 0.40
C GLU A 18 10.78 8.87 1.88
N ALA A 19 10.26 9.75 2.75
CA ALA A 19 10.38 9.56 4.18
C ALA A 19 9.67 8.29 4.64
N ARG A 20 8.47 8.05 4.13
CA ARG A 20 7.70 6.85 4.47
C ARG A 20 8.37 5.59 3.96
N ALA A 21 8.89 5.65 2.73
CA ALA A 21 9.59 4.50 2.16
C ALA A 21 10.82 4.14 2.99
N ALA A 22 11.57 5.15 3.46
CA ALA A 22 12.75 4.91 4.28
C ALA A 22 12.39 4.20 5.59
N VAL A 23 11.31 4.63 6.24
CA VAL A 23 10.85 4.01 7.48
C VAL A 23 10.46 2.56 7.24
N LEU A 24 9.74 2.29 6.16
CA LEU A 24 9.32 0.93 5.83
C LEU A 24 10.51 0.03 5.52
N GLU A 25 11.49 0.55 4.82
CA GLU A 25 12.70 -0.21 4.52
C GLU A 25 13.48 -0.55 5.78
N GLU A 26 13.51 0.37 6.75
CA GLU A 26 14.13 0.08 8.05
C GLU A 26 13.41 -1.04 8.79
N GLU A 27 12.11 -1.19 8.56
CA GLU A 27 11.35 -2.28 9.17
C GLU A 27 11.53 -3.61 8.46
N GLY A 28 12.28 -3.63 7.38
CA GLY A 28 12.59 -4.86 6.65
C GLY A 28 11.75 -5.10 5.41
N TYR A 29 10.91 -4.16 5.02
CA TYR A 29 10.10 -4.30 3.81
C TYR A 29 10.86 -3.83 2.59
N SER A 30 10.52 -4.41 1.44
CA SER A 30 10.93 -3.89 0.15
C SER A 30 9.87 -2.89 -0.29
N VAL A 31 10.27 -1.73 -0.80
CA VAL A 31 9.31 -0.67 -1.14
C VAL A 31 9.51 -0.23 -2.57
N ILE A 32 8.41 -0.14 -3.29
CA ILE A 32 8.38 0.52 -4.60
C ILE A 32 7.57 1.80 -4.41
N ALA A 33 8.27 2.94 -4.50
CA ALA A 33 7.69 4.25 -4.26
C ALA A 33 7.44 4.94 -5.60
N VAL A 34 6.19 5.34 -5.83
CA VAL A 34 5.78 5.92 -7.11
C VAL A 34 5.07 7.24 -6.83
N SER A 35 5.52 8.31 -7.47
CA SER A 35 4.95 9.63 -7.25
C SER A 35 3.83 9.99 -8.23
N CYS A 36 3.56 9.13 -9.19
CA CYS A 36 2.49 9.35 -10.17
C CYS A 36 1.59 8.12 -10.21
N PRO A 37 0.27 8.28 -9.95
CA PRO A 37 -0.62 7.11 -9.89
C PRO A 37 -0.70 6.34 -11.20
N LEU A 38 -0.55 7.01 -12.34
CA LEU A 38 -0.57 6.32 -13.63
C LEU A 38 0.62 5.40 -13.80
N ARG A 39 1.77 5.76 -13.21
CA ARG A 39 2.94 4.91 -13.25
C ARG A 39 2.78 3.65 -12.40
N ALA A 40 2.01 3.76 -11.32
CA ALA A 40 1.74 2.60 -10.49
C ALA A 40 1.08 1.48 -11.30
N LEU A 41 0.31 1.84 -12.31
CA LEU A 41 -0.41 0.88 -13.14
C LEU A 41 0.49 0.15 -14.15
N GLU A 42 1.75 0.57 -14.27
CA GLU A 42 2.70 -0.08 -15.16
C GLU A 42 3.38 -1.29 -14.52
N TYR A 43 3.23 -1.46 -13.21
CA TYR A 43 3.84 -2.57 -12.50
C TYR A 43 2.96 -3.80 -12.53
N ASP A 44 3.60 -4.96 -12.46
CA ASP A 44 2.89 -6.23 -12.30
C ASP A 44 2.37 -6.29 -10.86
N VAL A 45 1.04 -6.34 -10.71
CA VAL A 45 0.42 -6.31 -9.39
C VAL A 45 0.77 -7.55 -8.56
N SER A 46 1.17 -8.64 -9.20
CA SER A 46 1.47 -9.88 -8.46
C SER A 46 2.71 -9.76 -7.59
N GLN A 47 3.55 -8.75 -7.80
CA GLN A 47 4.74 -8.58 -6.98
C GLN A 47 4.47 -7.92 -5.64
N PHE A 48 3.31 -7.32 -5.44
CA PHE A 48 3.02 -6.56 -4.22
C PHE A 48 2.24 -7.39 -3.21
N HIS A 49 2.54 -7.15 -1.94
CA HIS A 49 1.84 -7.76 -0.81
C HIS A 49 0.93 -6.78 -0.09
N LEU A 50 1.10 -5.49 -0.34
CA LEU A 50 0.30 -4.43 0.26
C LEU A 50 0.55 -3.14 -0.50
N ALA A 51 -0.44 -2.27 -0.56
CA ALA A 51 -0.26 -0.94 -1.14
C ALA A 51 -0.71 0.13 -0.16
N ILE A 52 0.01 1.25 -0.15
CA ILE A 52 -0.35 2.44 0.59
C ILE A 52 -0.59 3.53 -0.43
N LEU A 53 -1.83 4.01 -0.50
CA LEU A 53 -2.26 4.93 -1.53
C LEU A 53 -2.67 6.27 -0.92
N ASP A 54 -2.11 7.35 -1.44
CA ASP A 54 -2.55 8.70 -1.09
C ASP A 54 -3.88 8.98 -1.77
N PHE A 55 -4.80 9.64 -1.08
CA PHE A 55 -6.07 9.97 -1.69
C PHE A 55 -5.94 11.11 -2.70
N ASP A 56 -5.25 12.19 -2.31
CA ASP A 56 -5.19 13.41 -3.12
C ASP A 56 -4.01 13.39 -4.08
N MET A 57 -4.27 13.00 -5.32
CA MET A 57 -3.27 12.97 -6.37
C MET A 57 -3.87 13.47 -7.69
N PRO A 58 -3.06 14.11 -8.54
CA PRO A 58 -3.55 14.48 -9.87
C PRO A 58 -3.75 13.24 -10.74
N ALA A 59 -4.57 13.35 -11.73
CA ALA A 59 -4.93 12.30 -12.70
C ALA A 59 -5.85 11.24 -12.12
N LEU A 60 -5.43 10.55 -11.06
CA LEU A 60 -6.26 9.56 -10.37
C LEU A 60 -6.12 9.79 -8.87
N ASN A 61 -7.24 9.85 -8.14
CA ASN A 61 -7.16 9.85 -6.68
C ASN A 61 -6.96 8.41 -6.19
N GLY A 62 -6.75 8.28 -4.87
CA GLY A 62 -6.47 6.96 -4.29
C GLY A 62 -7.57 5.95 -4.51
N PHE A 63 -8.82 6.38 -4.51
CA PHE A 63 -9.93 5.48 -4.74
C PHE A 63 -9.97 5.01 -6.19
N GLN A 64 -9.78 5.92 -7.14
CA GLN A 64 -9.72 5.56 -8.55
C GLN A 64 -8.56 4.61 -8.83
N LEU A 65 -7.43 4.84 -8.17
CA LEU A 65 -6.29 3.95 -8.32
C LEU A 65 -6.60 2.56 -7.75
N LEU A 66 -7.25 2.51 -6.59
CA LEU A 66 -7.68 1.22 -6.02
C LEU A 66 -8.52 0.44 -7.02
N LEU A 67 -9.50 1.11 -7.64
CA LEU A 67 -10.38 0.45 -8.61
C LEU A 67 -9.61 -0.08 -9.81
N ARG A 68 -8.63 0.69 -10.30
CA ARG A 68 -7.80 0.26 -11.43
C ARG A 68 -6.93 -0.92 -11.05
N LEU A 69 -6.35 -0.91 -9.86
CA LEU A 69 -5.53 -2.02 -9.39
C LEU A 69 -6.36 -3.28 -9.20
N ARG A 70 -7.57 -3.15 -8.66
CA ARG A 70 -8.48 -4.31 -8.53
C ARG A 70 -8.88 -4.86 -9.90
N ALA A 71 -9.11 -3.97 -10.86
CA ALA A 71 -9.42 -4.39 -12.23
C ALA A 71 -8.26 -5.15 -12.87
N ALA A 72 -7.03 -4.87 -12.43
CA ALA A 72 -5.84 -5.59 -12.88
C ALA A 72 -5.58 -6.83 -12.02
N HIS A 73 -6.55 -7.27 -11.25
CA HIS A 73 -6.51 -8.47 -10.41
C HIS A 73 -5.64 -8.36 -9.17
N ALA A 74 -5.39 -7.15 -8.68
CA ALA A 74 -4.70 -6.97 -7.41
C ALA A 74 -5.57 -7.53 -6.28
N SER A 75 -4.99 -8.39 -5.44
CA SER A 75 -5.71 -9.03 -4.34
C SER A 75 -5.14 -8.65 -2.97
N PHE A 76 -4.06 -7.88 -2.94
CA PHE A 76 -3.41 -7.49 -1.69
C PHE A 76 -4.22 -6.40 -0.95
N PRO A 77 -3.99 -6.25 0.37
CA PRO A 77 -4.63 -5.18 1.13
C PRO A 77 -4.18 -3.81 0.65
N MET A 78 -5.11 -2.87 0.65
CA MET A 78 -4.82 -1.49 0.25
C MET A 78 -5.16 -0.56 1.40
N VAL A 79 -4.18 0.22 1.82
CA VAL A 79 -4.29 1.18 2.91
C VAL A 79 -4.36 2.58 2.32
N LEU A 80 -5.34 3.36 2.75
CA LEU A 80 -5.50 4.72 2.27
C LEU A 80 -4.86 5.69 3.26
N LEU A 81 -4.11 6.66 2.72
CA LEU A 81 -3.64 7.80 3.48
C LEU A 81 -4.31 9.05 2.95
N SER A 82 -4.80 9.90 3.84
CA SER A 82 -5.45 11.14 3.46
C SER A 82 -5.25 12.18 4.55
N GLY A 83 -5.20 13.44 4.15
CA GLY A 83 -5.17 14.52 5.11
C GLY A 83 -6.46 14.61 5.92
N MET A 84 -7.58 14.15 5.35
CA MET A 84 -8.89 14.24 5.99
C MET A 84 -9.70 12.98 5.70
N SER A 85 -9.20 11.83 6.14
CA SER A 85 -9.83 10.55 5.81
C SER A 85 -11.25 10.43 6.33
N ARG A 86 -11.57 11.06 7.46
CA ARG A 86 -12.92 10.99 8.04
C ARG A 86 -13.97 11.73 7.21
N ASP A 87 -13.53 12.62 6.31
CA ASP A 87 -14.43 13.37 5.46
C ASP A 87 -14.76 12.66 4.16
N LEU A 88 -14.16 11.51 3.94
CA LEU A 88 -14.43 10.72 2.74
C LEU A 88 -15.75 9.97 2.89
N PRO A 89 -16.51 9.79 1.79
CA PRO A 89 -17.74 9.02 1.85
C PRO A 89 -17.50 7.60 2.38
N ASN A 90 -18.43 7.11 3.17
CA ASN A 90 -18.27 5.81 3.81
C ASN A 90 -18.19 4.66 2.81
N ASP A 91 -18.94 4.74 1.73
CA ASP A 91 -18.91 3.70 0.69
C ASP A 91 -17.55 3.63 -0.02
N MET A 92 -16.81 4.74 -0.03
CA MET A 92 -15.47 4.77 -0.56
C MET A 92 -14.47 4.21 0.45
N ARG A 93 -14.63 4.60 1.71
CA ARG A 93 -13.72 4.17 2.77
C ARG A 93 -13.72 2.66 2.98
N ILE A 94 -14.87 2.03 2.89
CA ILE A 94 -14.98 0.59 3.14
C ILE A 94 -14.32 -0.25 2.06
N MET A 95 -13.98 0.34 0.93
CA MET A 95 -13.26 -0.38 -0.12
C MET A 95 -11.79 -0.59 0.21
N PHE A 96 -11.26 0.19 1.16
CA PHE A 96 -9.89 0.04 1.63
C PHE A 96 -9.83 -0.88 2.83
N SER A 97 -8.71 -1.58 2.97
CA SER A 97 -8.49 -2.45 4.13
C SER A 97 -8.35 -1.63 5.41
N SER A 98 -7.81 -0.43 5.31
CA SER A 98 -7.67 0.50 6.42
C SER A 98 -7.51 1.91 5.87
N CYS A 99 -7.96 2.91 6.64
CA CYS A 99 -7.80 4.31 6.27
C CYS A 99 -7.10 5.04 7.41
N HIS A 100 -6.10 5.84 7.07
CA HIS A 100 -5.29 6.58 8.05
C HIS A 100 -5.15 8.03 7.63
N ASP A 101 -5.06 8.91 8.63
CA ASP A 101 -4.74 10.31 8.38
C ASP A 101 -3.24 10.48 8.28
N LYS A 102 -2.80 11.34 7.37
CA LYS A 102 -1.36 11.57 7.17
C LYS A 102 -0.69 12.14 8.41
N GLY A 103 -1.44 12.80 9.27
CA GLY A 103 -0.90 13.36 10.52
C GLY A 103 -0.76 12.38 11.66
N GLU A 104 -1.21 11.14 11.49
CA GLU A 104 -1.07 10.14 12.55
C GLU A 104 0.38 9.78 12.80
N PRO A 105 0.72 9.43 14.05
CA PRO A 105 2.06 8.93 14.33
C PRO A 105 2.39 7.69 13.50
N ILE A 106 3.61 7.62 13.02
CA ILE A 106 4.07 6.52 12.17
C ILE A 106 3.86 5.14 12.79
N PRO A 107 4.07 4.94 14.11
CA PRO A 107 3.84 3.61 14.70
C PRO A 107 2.44 3.05 14.48
N ILE A 108 1.43 3.92 14.35
CA ILE A 108 0.06 3.45 14.11
C ILE A 108 -0.02 2.80 12.72
N LEU A 109 0.54 3.46 11.72
CA LEU A 109 0.58 2.91 10.36
C LEU A 109 1.39 1.62 10.31
N LEU A 110 2.54 1.60 10.98
CA LEU A 110 3.39 0.40 11.01
C LEU A 110 2.68 -0.79 11.63
N ASN A 111 1.92 -0.55 12.70
CA ASN A 111 1.15 -1.63 13.34
C ASN A 111 0.09 -2.18 12.40
N THR A 112 -0.59 -1.30 11.65
CA THR A 112 -1.58 -1.71 10.67
C THR A 112 -0.94 -2.57 9.58
N ILE A 113 0.19 -2.12 9.05
CA ILE A 113 0.91 -2.86 8.01
C ILE A 113 1.32 -4.24 8.53
N ARG A 114 1.90 -4.29 9.72
CA ARG A 114 2.30 -5.57 10.31
C ARG A 114 1.13 -6.52 10.46
N SER A 115 -0.03 -6.01 10.88
CA SER A 115 -1.18 -6.87 11.09
C SER A 115 -1.65 -7.50 9.78
N PHE A 116 -1.66 -6.75 8.70
CA PHE A 116 -2.05 -7.30 7.41
C PHE A 116 -1.03 -8.30 6.87
N LEU A 117 0.24 -8.00 7.00
CA LEU A 117 1.28 -8.86 6.47
C LEU A 117 1.51 -10.09 7.34
N THR A 118 1.26 -9.99 8.64
CA THR A 118 1.34 -11.14 9.53
C THR A 118 0.25 -12.16 9.21
N LEU A 119 -0.92 -11.69 8.79
CA LEU A 119 -2.03 -12.56 8.42
C LEU A 119 -1.85 -13.18 7.03
N SER A 120 -0.95 -12.61 6.23
CA SER A 120 -0.63 -13.14 4.91
C SER A 120 0.42 -14.23 5.04
N PRO A 121 0.45 -15.22 4.13
CA PRO A 121 1.52 -16.20 4.13
C PRO A 121 2.88 -15.51 3.93
N ASP A 122 3.89 -15.99 4.66
CA ASP A 122 5.26 -15.54 4.44
C ASP A 122 5.63 -15.85 2.99
N PRO A 123 6.27 -14.89 2.27
CA PRO A 123 6.65 -15.14 0.87
C PRO A 123 7.45 -16.42 0.69
N LEU A 124 8.33 -16.73 1.63
CA LEU A 124 9.13 -17.94 1.56
C LEU A 124 8.29 -19.18 1.80
N GLU A 125 7.37 -19.11 2.76
CA GLU A 125 6.45 -20.22 3.04
C GLU A 125 5.55 -20.51 1.86
N CYS A 126 5.04 -19.47 1.22
CA CYS A 126 4.23 -19.63 0.02
C CYS A 126 4.98 -20.37 -1.06
N ARG A 127 6.26 -20.05 -1.20
CA ARG A 127 7.09 -20.72 -2.20
C ARG A 127 7.32 -22.19 -1.84
N ILE A 128 7.52 -22.49 -0.57
CA ILE A 128 7.75 -23.85 -0.10
C ILE A 128 6.50 -24.69 -0.24
N THR A 129 5.35 -24.12 0.06
CA THR A 129 4.07 -24.83 0.04
C THR A 129 3.28 -24.61 -1.23
N GLY A 130 3.81 -23.81 -2.15
CA GLY A 130 3.11 -23.42 -3.36
C GLY A 130 2.83 -24.56 -4.32
N ASN A 131 3.53 -25.66 -4.14
CA ASN A 131 3.30 -26.85 -4.92
C ASN A 131 2.11 -27.65 -4.40
N GLY A 132 1.70 -27.30 -3.22
CA GLY A 132 0.58 -27.98 -2.58
C GLY A 132 -0.72 -27.35 -2.92
#